data_27db9ca0e1ec3d9a579808c4ad72bbfa
#
_entry.id   27db9ca0e1ec3d9a579808c4ad72bbfa
#
_cell.length_a   1.000
_cell.length_b   1.000
_cell.length_c   1.000
_cell.angle_alpha   90.00
_cell.angle_beta   90.00
_cell.angle_gamma   90.00
#
_symmetry.space_group_name_H-M   'P 1'
#
loop_
_entity.id
_entity.type
_entity.pdbx_description
1 polymer ?
#
loop_
_entity_poly.entity_id
_entity_poly.type
_entity_poly.pdbx_seq_one_letter_code
_entity_poly.pdbx_strand_id
1 'polypeptide(L)'
;MAKFAGGKIEAFAGPSELGASDNLEDAIIDFIKGARQSLYIAVQELDSEPIAQSIIDAKWRGVDVRMVVEQDYLASGKIPKASPKQGETAAAAVRRVQWEEYRRPATAKTNRDILSALLRNAIDVKADYNPKIFHQKFIIRDYEEKYRPTSAILTGSTNFTYTGTHKNYNHIVIFHDYRICNAYKLEFEEIRSGNFGALNLRENKIPGTYNLNGVPVRILFAPDDSPELEIVKQMLKCSRRLDFSIFTFASSSGIDDAMAILRAAGREIQGVFDPVQGKRDWAATHWLHNAGISVYFPRKEPGFGKLHHKLMVIDNDIVVGGSFNYTAPANDYNDENIFVIGSPYDLPSGKGGPVDHAECAKIAAFFRAAIDQIVTKSDPYQ
;
A
#
# COMPACT_ATOMS: atom_id res chain seq x y z
N MET A 1 -0.67 -16.46 -6.04
CA MET A 1 -0.98 -15.58 -7.19
C MET A 1 -2.30 -15.97 -7.81
N ALA A 2 -3.24 -15.06 -7.91
CA ALA A 2 -4.50 -15.25 -8.62
C ALA A 2 -4.60 -14.30 -9.81
N LYS A 3 -5.16 -14.78 -10.94
CA LYS A 3 -5.34 -14.00 -12.17
C LYS A 3 -6.82 -13.84 -12.48
N PHE A 4 -7.22 -12.63 -12.84
CA PHE A 4 -8.60 -12.23 -13.09
C PHE A 4 -8.71 -11.41 -14.37
N ALA A 5 -9.94 -11.20 -14.83
CA ALA A 5 -10.23 -10.40 -16.03
C ALA A 5 -9.41 -10.83 -17.25
N GLY A 6 -9.30 -12.17 -17.47
CA GLY A 6 -8.48 -12.72 -18.56
C GLY A 6 -6.98 -12.38 -18.44
N GLY A 7 -6.46 -12.27 -17.21
CA GLY A 7 -5.06 -11.93 -16.93
C GLY A 7 -4.75 -10.44 -16.93
N LYS A 8 -5.77 -9.57 -17.01
CA LYS A 8 -5.58 -8.12 -16.89
C LYS A 8 -5.37 -7.66 -15.46
N ILE A 9 -5.77 -8.47 -14.47
CA ILE A 9 -5.58 -8.21 -13.04
C ILE A 9 -4.88 -9.43 -12.43
N GLU A 10 -3.79 -9.20 -11.72
CA GLU A 10 -3.17 -10.21 -10.87
C GLU A 10 -3.20 -9.71 -9.42
N ALA A 11 -3.55 -10.59 -8.49
CA ALA A 11 -3.62 -10.26 -7.06
C ALA A 11 -2.77 -11.23 -6.24
N PHE A 12 -2.14 -10.68 -5.21
CA PHE A 12 -1.27 -11.38 -4.28
C PHE A 12 -1.61 -10.96 -2.84
N ALA A 13 -1.66 -11.93 -1.95
CA ALA A 13 -1.80 -11.71 -0.51
C ALA A 13 -0.70 -12.49 0.21
N GLY A 14 0.09 -11.79 1.00
CA GLY A 14 1.25 -12.33 1.70
C GLY A 14 1.35 -11.85 3.15
N PRO A 15 2.40 -12.31 3.84
CA PRO A 15 3.49 -13.15 3.35
C PRO A 15 3.21 -14.66 3.51
N SER A 16 3.86 -15.46 2.68
CA SER A 16 3.79 -16.94 2.75
C SER A 16 4.27 -17.51 4.08
N GLU A 17 5.23 -16.86 4.71
CA GLU A 17 5.78 -17.22 6.03
C GLU A 17 4.74 -17.17 7.16
N LEU A 18 3.71 -16.37 6.99
CA LEU A 18 2.56 -16.31 7.90
C LEU A 18 1.36 -17.12 7.40
N GLY A 19 1.59 -18.00 6.41
CA GLY A 19 0.58 -18.90 5.86
C GLY A 19 -0.35 -18.26 4.84
N ALA A 20 -0.07 -17.04 4.36
CA ALA A 20 -0.78 -16.48 3.20
C ALA A 20 -0.33 -17.18 1.90
N SER A 21 -1.07 -16.94 0.81
CA SER A 21 -0.87 -17.71 -0.44
C SER A 21 0.40 -17.36 -1.20
N ASP A 22 0.97 -16.15 -0.99
CA ASP A 22 1.92 -15.60 -1.94
C ASP A 22 3.22 -15.09 -1.28
N ASN A 23 4.34 -15.32 -1.98
CA ASN A 23 5.60 -14.64 -1.72
C ASN A 23 5.59 -13.27 -2.43
N LEU A 24 5.56 -12.19 -1.63
CA LEU A 24 5.46 -10.83 -2.16
C LEU A 24 6.80 -10.32 -2.71
N GLU A 25 7.93 -10.80 -2.21
CA GLU A 25 9.25 -10.43 -2.73
C GLU A 25 9.44 -10.97 -4.14
N ASP A 26 9.12 -12.26 -4.35
CA ASP A 26 9.18 -12.87 -5.69
C ASP A 26 8.23 -12.16 -6.67
N ALA A 27 7.03 -11.79 -6.24
CA ALA A 27 6.08 -11.06 -7.08
C ALA A 27 6.64 -9.71 -7.56
N ILE A 28 7.32 -8.95 -6.69
CA ILE A 28 7.97 -7.69 -7.04
C ILE A 28 9.16 -7.94 -7.98
N ILE A 29 10.02 -8.91 -7.67
CA ILE A 29 11.20 -9.25 -8.46
C ILE A 29 10.80 -9.71 -9.86
N ASP A 30 9.81 -10.58 -9.99
CA ASP A 30 9.33 -11.08 -11.27
C ASP A 30 8.70 -9.96 -12.13
N PHE A 31 7.99 -9.03 -11.48
CA PHE A 31 7.49 -7.85 -12.15
C PHE A 31 8.62 -7.00 -12.73
N ILE A 32 9.69 -6.75 -11.96
CA ILE A 32 10.87 -5.98 -12.37
C ILE A 32 11.64 -6.72 -13.49
N LYS A 33 11.82 -8.02 -13.38
CA LYS A 33 12.47 -8.85 -14.41
C LYS A 33 11.75 -8.81 -15.75
N GLY A 34 10.43 -8.62 -15.74
CA GLY A 34 9.61 -8.51 -16.94
C GLY A 34 9.80 -7.20 -17.72
N ALA A 35 10.49 -6.20 -17.17
CA ALA A 35 10.72 -4.92 -17.82
C ALA A 35 11.63 -5.02 -19.03
N ARG A 36 11.24 -4.34 -20.12
CA ARG A 36 11.98 -4.32 -21.40
C ARG A 36 12.47 -2.93 -21.79
N GLN A 37 11.75 -1.87 -21.36
CA GLN A 37 12.06 -0.50 -21.77
C GLN A 37 12.22 0.42 -20.57
N SER A 38 11.27 0.43 -19.64
CA SER A 38 11.27 1.37 -18.53
C SER A 38 10.74 0.78 -17.23
N LEU A 39 11.24 1.33 -16.12
CA LEU A 39 10.73 1.14 -14.77
C LEU A 39 10.69 2.50 -14.07
N TYR A 40 9.49 2.95 -13.71
CA TYR A 40 9.30 4.13 -12.88
C TYR A 40 8.78 3.69 -11.52
N ILE A 41 9.57 3.91 -10.48
CA ILE A 41 9.39 3.34 -9.15
C ILE A 41 9.15 4.48 -8.16
N ALA A 42 8.01 4.46 -7.49
CA ALA A 42 7.70 5.35 -6.38
C ALA A 42 7.46 4.49 -5.13
N VAL A 43 8.36 4.57 -4.16
CA VAL A 43 8.29 3.71 -2.98
C VAL A 43 8.79 4.44 -1.73
N GLN A 44 8.04 4.27 -0.65
CA GLN A 44 8.41 4.82 0.66
C GLN A 44 9.72 4.19 1.17
N GLU A 45 9.77 2.86 1.25
CA GLU A 45 10.89 2.13 1.85
C GLU A 45 11.42 1.06 0.91
N LEU A 46 12.76 1.02 0.73
CA LEU A 46 13.49 -0.01 -0.01
C LEU A 46 14.69 -0.47 0.82
N ASP A 47 14.58 -1.64 1.45
CA ASP A 47 15.68 -2.28 2.18
C ASP A 47 15.91 -3.76 1.79
N SER A 48 15.08 -4.31 0.89
CA SER A 48 15.29 -5.65 0.35
C SER A 48 16.44 -5.63 -0.66
N GLU A 49 17.53 -6.31 -0.33
CA GLU A 49 18.68 -6.46 -1.23
C GLU A 49 18.30 -7.20 -2.53
N PRO A 50 17.51 -8.30 -2.52
CA PRO A 50 17.07 -8.96 -3.74
C PRO A 50 16.26 -8.06 -4.66
N ILE A 51 15.35 -7.23 -4.12
CA ILE A 51 14.59 -6.27 -4.93
C ILE A 51 15.54 -5.21 -5.50
N ALA A 52 16.43 -4.63 -4.70
CA ALA A 52 17.41 -3.64 -5.15
C ALA A 52 18.31 -4.21 -6.25
N GLN A 53 18.77 -5.47 -6.11
CA GLN A 53 19.57 -6.14 -7.13
C GLN A 53 18.78 -6.32 -8.42
N SER A 54 17.50 -6.70 -8.35
CA SER A 54 16.66 -6.84 -9.54
C SER A 54 16.47 -5.53 -10.31
N ILE A 55 16.42 -4.39 -9.59
CA ILE A 55 16.38 -3.03 -10.18
C ILE A 55 17.70 -2.72 -10.90
N ILE A 56 18.85 -3.03 -10.26
CA ILE A 56 20.17 -2.84 -10.86
C ILE A 56 20.32 -3.74 -12.11
N ASP A 57 19.90 -4.99 -12.05
CA ASP A 57 19.94 -5.91 -13.18
C ASP A 57 19.06 -5.41 -14.33
N ALA A 58 17.92 -4.79 -14.06
CA ALA A 58 17.10 -4.15 -15.09
C ALA A 58 17.87 -3.00 -15.77
N LYS A 59 18.55 -2.17 -15.00
CA LYS A 59 19.41 -1.11 -15.56
C LYS A 59 20.50 -1.66 -16.44
N TRP A 60 21.15 -2.77 -16.05
CA TRP A 60 22.19 -3.42 -16.86
C TRP A 60 21.66 -4.06 -18.17
N ARG A 61 20.37 -4.43 -18.17
CA ARG A 61 19.68 -4.85 -19.41
C ARG A 61 19.32 -3.68 -20.34
N GLY A 62 19.63 -2.44 -19.94
CA GLY A 62 19.34 -1.23 -20.72
C GLY A 62 17.96 -0.62 -20.45
N VAL A 63 17.28 -1.05 -19.40
CA VAL A 63 15.98 -0.47 -18.99
C VAL A 63 16.21 0.94 -18.42
N ASP A 64 15.38 1.92 -18.82
CA ASP A 64 15.35 3.25 -18.21
C ASP A 64 14.71 3.16 -16.83
N VAL A 65 15.53 3.28 -15.79
CA VAL A 65 15.09 3.17 -14.40
C VAL A 65 15.11 4.54 -13.74
N ARG A 66 13.95 4.97 -13.23
CA ARG A 66 13.79 6.22 -12.48
C ARG A 66 13.04 5.93 -11.18
N MET A 67 13.49 6.56 -10.09
CA MET A 67 12.94 6.30 -8.76
C MET A 67 12.62 7.60 -8.02
N VAL A 68 11.58 7.54 -7.19
CA VAL A 68 11.34 8.49 -6.10
C VAL A 68 11.18 7.69 -4.81
N VAL A 69 11.85 8.16 -3.75
CA VAL A 69 11.88 7.49 -2.44
C VAL A 69 11.66 8.51 -1.31
N GLU A 70 11.11 8.04 -0.20
CA GLU A 70 10.88 8.86 1.00
C GLU A 70 12.22 9.31 1.61
N GLN A 71 12.37 10.63 1.79
CA GLN A 71 13.62 11.22 2.27
C GLN A 71 14.01 10.79 3.69
N ASP A 72 13.02 10.59 4.56
CA ASP A 72 13.27 10.23 5.96
C ASP A 72 13.94 8.86 6.10
N TYR A 73 13.79 7.97 5.11
CA TYR A 73 14.50 6.70 5.03
C TYR A 73 15.89 6.80 4.42
N LEU A 74 16.22 7.92 3.79
CA LEU A 74 17.57 8.23 3.33
C LEU A 74 18.41 8.92 4.41
N ALA A 75 17.80 9.41 5.46
CA ALA A 75 18.48 10.05 6.57
C ALA A 75 19.29 9.02 7.36
N SER A 76 20.56 9.36 7.61
CA SER A 76 21.31 8.71 8.69
C SER A 76 20.51 8.87 9.98
N GLY A 77 20.04 7.77 10.56
CA GLY A 77 19.22 7.84 11.76
C GLY A 77 19.83 8.77 12.78
N LYS A 78 19.04 9.66 13.35
CA LYS A 78 19.50 10.61 14.37
C LYS A 78 20.20 9.82 15.47
N ILE A 79 21.48 10.06 15.68
CA ILE A 79 22.18 9.53 16.84
C ILE A 79 21.43 10.04 18.07
N PRO A 80 20.85 9.16 18.89
CA PRO A 80 20.12 9.60 20.06
C PRO A 80 21.00 10.50 20.92
N LYS A 81 20.48 11.64 21.39
CA LYS A 81 21.22 12.44 22.36
C LYS A 81 21.55 11.57 23.56
N ALA A 82 22.83 11.50 23.90
CA ALA A 82 23.30 10.72 25.05
C ALA A 82 22.86 11.42 26.34
N SER A 83 21.69 11.03 26.85
CA SER A 83 21.21 11.47 28.17
C SER A 83 21.67 10.45 29.21
N PRO A 84 22.41 10.86 30.26
CA PRO A 84 22.81 9.96 31.32
C PRO A 84 21.61 9.32 32.02
N LYS A 85 21.66 8.01 32.26
CA LYS A 85 20.73 7.33 33.16
C LYS A 85 21.11 7.57 34.62
N GLN A 86 20.22 7.24 35.56
CA GLN A 86 20.51 7.40 36.99
C GLN A 86 21.81 6.69 37.36
N GLY A 87 22.80 7.43 37.95
CA GLY A 87 24.11 6.90 38.31
C GLY A 87 25.12 6.79 37.15
N GLU A 88 24.78 7.21 35.94
CA GLU A 88 25.66 7.15 34.77
C GLU A 88 26.35 8.50 34.54
N THR A 89 27.65 8.50 34.26
CA THR A 89 28.37 9.74 33.86
C THR A 89 28.05 10.09 32.42
N ALA A 90 28.18 11.38 32.05
CA ALA A 90 27.95 11.84 30.66
C ALA A 90 28.83 11.09 29.65
N ALA A 91 30.11 10.78 30.01
CA ALA A 91 31.02 10.02 29.17
C ALA A 91 30.59 8.56 29.01
N ALA A 92 30.01 7.95 30.05
CA ALA A 92 29.47 6.59 29.97
C ALA A 92 28.20 6.55 29.11
N ALA A 93 27.31 7.54 29.22
CA ALA A 93 26.13 7.69 28.37
C ALA A 93 26.50 7.81 26.89
N VAL A 94 27.51 8.61 26.54
CA VAL A 94 28.02 8.72 25.16
C VAL A 94 28.54 7.36 24.66
N ARG A 95 29.37 6.65 25.46
CA ARG A 95 29.88 5.32 25.07
C ARG A 95 28.75 4.31 24.88
N ARG A 96 27.73 4.33 25.76
CA ARG A 96 26.57 3.44 25.63
C ARG A 96 25.82 3.73 24.33
N VAL A 97 25.52 5.00 24.02
CA VAL A 97 24.82 5.38 22.80
C VAL A 97 25.64 5.02 21.56
N GLN A 98 26.97 5.24 21.57
CA GLN A 98 27.87 4.81 20.50
C GLN A 98 27.86 3.28 20.31
N TRP A 99 27.81 2.53 21.41
CA TRP A 99 27.75 1.08 21.37
C TRP A 99 26.39 0.56 20.89
N GLU A 100 25.30 1.17 21.33
CA GLU A 100 23.94 0.90 20.84
C GLU A 100 23.83 1.23 19.34
N GLU A 101 24.47 2.30 18.89
CA GLU A 101 24.52 2.68 17.48
C GLU A 101 25.37 1.69 16.65
N TYR A 102 26.52 1.26 17.18
CA TYR A 102 27.32 0.21 16.54
C TYR A 102 26.58 -1.11 16.38
N ARG A 103 25.67 -1.41 17.32
CA ARG A 103 24.80 -2.59 17.31
C ARG A 103 23.48 -2.38 16.60
N ARG A 104 23.26 -1.21 16.01
CA ARG A 104 22.01 -0.99 15.25
C ARG A 104 21.80 -2.11 14.24
N PRO A 105 20.54 -2.56 14.10
CA PRO A 105 20.20 -3.59 13.11
C PRO A 105 20.70 -3.20 11.72
N ALA A 106 21.08 -4.17 10.95
CA ALA A 106 21.57 -4.00 9.57
C ALA A 106 20.67 -3.16 8.67
N THR A 107 19.37 -3.09 8.96
CA THR A 107 18.37 -2.31 8.19
C THR A 107 18.75 -0.85 7.96
N ALA A 108 19.27 -0.13 8.97
CA ALA A 108 19.69 1.26 8.79
C ALA A 108 20.99 1.40 7.95
N LYS A 109 21.85 0.36 7.94
CA LYS A 109 23.04 0.29 7.07
C LYS A 109 22.64 -0.15 5.67
N THR A 110 21.72 -1.10 5.57
CA THR A 110 21.24 -1.65 4.30
C THR A 110 20.65 -0.57 3.41
N ASN A 111 19.81 0.34 3.93
CA ASN A 111 19.26 1.45 3.13
C ASN A 111 20.33 2.33 2.52
N ARG A 112 21.37 2.66 3.30
CA ARG A 112 22.53 3.45 2.79
C ARG A 112 23.28 2.69 1.70
N ASP A 113 23.52 1.41 1.90
CA ASP A 113 24.30 0.59 0.98
C ASP A 113 23.53 0.36 -0.31
N ILE A 114 22.23 0.13 -0.23
CA ILE A 114 21.31 0.03 -1.37
C ILE A 114 21.31 1.35 -2.17
N LEU A 115 21.10 2.50 -1.53
CA LEU A 115 21.13 3.79 -2.20
C LEU A 115 22.47 4.02 -2.91
N SER A 116 23.59 3.72 -2.23
CA SER A 116 24.91 3.83 -2.82
C SER A 116 25.09 2.92 -4.05
N ALA A 117 24.57 1.71 -3.99
CA ALA A 117 24.61 0.77 -5.11
C ALA A 117 23.75 1.25 -6.30
N LEU A 118 22.55 1.76 -6.05
CA LEU A 118 21.68 2.35 -7.09
C LEU A 118 22.36 3.51 -7.80
N LEU A 119 22.93 4.46 -7.04
CA LEU A 119 23.62 5.63 -7.59
C LEU A 119 24.90 5.26 -8.36
N ARG A 120 25.68 4.27 -7.89
CA ARG A 120 26.88 3.77 -8.60
C ARG A 120 26.53 3.13 -9.95
N ASN A 121 25.32 2.60 -10.08
CA ASN A 121 24.79 2.04 -11.32
C ASN A 121 24.02 3.07 -12.17
N ALA A 122 24.20 4.36 -11.89
CA ALA A 122 23.59 5.48 -12.62
C ALA A 122 22.05 5.37 -12.71
N ILE A 123 21.42 4.88 -11.66
CA ILE A 123 19.96 4.91 -11.52
C ILE A 123 19.56 6.31 -11.06
N ASP A 124 18.60 6.91 -11.75
CA ASP A 124 18.08 8.24 -11.44
C ASP A 124 17.13 8.15 -10.24
N VAL A 125 17.68 8.43 -9.05
CA VAL A 125 16.93 8.42 -7.77
C VAL A 125 16.72 9.85 -7.32
N LYS A 126 15.47 10.22 -7.03
CA LYS A 126 15.10 11.46 -6.33
C LYS A 126 14.55 11.13 -4.95
N ALA A 127 14.87 11.96 -3.97
CA ALA A 127 14.15 11.99 -2.71
C ALA A 127 12.91 12.89 -2.86
N ASP A 128 11.88 12.60 -2.11
CA ASP A 128 10.74 13.51 -2.00
C ASP A 128 11.11 14.74 -1.13
N TYR A 129 10.17 15.68 -1.06
CA TYR A 129 10.24 16.86 -0.21
C TYR A 129 8.94 17.05 0.59
N ASN A 130 8.09 16.04 0.67
CA ASN A 130 6.86 16.12 1.45
C ASN A 130 7.21 16.27 2.93
N PRO A 131 6.76 17.34 3.63
CA PRO A 131 7.01 17.51 5.06
C PRO A 131 6.23 16.50 5.92
N LYS A 132 5.38 15.68 5.31
CA LYS A 132 4.65 14.58 5.93
C LYS A 132 5.21 13.25 5.44
N ILE A 133 4.43 12.40 4.80
CA ILE A 133 4.90 11.08 4.38
C ILE A 133 4.66 10.89 2.88
N PHE A 134 5.74 10.60 2.16
CA PHE A 134 5.67 10.05 0.83
C PHE A 134 5.39 8.56 0.92
N HIS A 135 4.11 8.19 0.89
CA HIS A 135 3.67 6.84 1.23
C HIS A 135 3.33 5.97 0.01
N GLN A 136 3.78 6.37 -1.17
CA GLN A 136 3.57 5.61 -2.41
C GLN A 136 4.29 4.25 -2.40
N LYS A 137 3.71 3.27 -3.09
CA LYS A 137 4.26 1.93 -3.29
C LYS A 137 3.81 1.40 -4.63
N PHE A 138 4.45 1.89 -5.73
CA PHE A 138 4.11 1.41 -7.05
C PHE A 138 5.32 1.33 -7.99
N ILE A 139 5.20 0.48 -9.00
CA ILE A 139 6.14 0.36 -10.13
C ILE A 139 5.36 0.40 -11.43
N ILE A 140 5.68 1.33 -12.31
CA ILE A 140 5.20 1.35 -13.69
C ILE A 140 6.24 0.66 -14.57
N ARG A 141 5.79 -0.29 -15.38
CA ARG A 141 6.63 -1.05 -16.31
C ARG A 141 6.23 -0.78 -17.74
N ASP A 142 7.23 -0.51 -18.62
CA ASP A 142 7.09 -0.43 -20.07
C ASP A 142 5.96 0.52 -20.53
N TYR A 143 5.99 1.76 -20.05
CA TYR A 143 4.94 2.74 -20.32
C TYR A 143 4.88 3.19 -21.78
N GLU A 144 5.97 3.09 -22.52
CA GLU A 144 6.10 3.62 -23.89
C GLU A 144 5.08 2.97 -24.84
N GLU A 145 4.53 3.78 -25.76
CA GLU A 145 3.39 3.39 -26.60
C GLU A 145 3.60 2.08 -27.38
N LYS A 146 4.81 1.87 -27.91
CA LYS A 146 5.15 0.63 -28.64
C LYS A 146 5.15 -0.62 -27.76
N TYR A 147 5.15 -0.46 -26.44
CA TYR A 147 5.11 -1.57 -25.45
C TYR A 147 3.76 -1.71 -24.77
N ARG A 148 2.70 -1.05 -25.25
CA ARG A 148 1.34 -1.16 -24.67
C ARG A 148 0.91 -2.57 -24.27
N PRO A 149 1.22 -3.63 -25.04
CA PRO A 149 0.83 -4.98 -24.65
C PRO A 149 1.54 -5.49 -23.38
N THR A 150 2.72 -4.96 -23.04
CA THR A 150 3.52 -5.35 -21.88
C THR A 150 3.47 -4.32 -20.75
N SER A 151 2.82 -3.16 -21.00
CA SER A 151 2.63 -2.12 -19.99
C SER A 151 1.85 -2.65 -18.81
N ALA A 152 2.37 -2.46 -17.62
CA ALA A 152 1.73 -2.89 -16.38
C ALA A 152 2.10 -1.96 -15.23
N ILE A 153 1.25 -1.93 -14.23
CA ILE A 153 1.47 -1.25 -12.95
C ILE A 153 1.35 -2.26 -11.81
N LEU A 154 2.33 -2.27 -10.93
CA LEU A 154 2.28 -2.97 -9.65
C LEU A 154 2.01 -1.94 -8.56
N THR A 155 1.01 -2.17 -7.71
CA THR A 155 0.68 -1.33 -6.56
C THR A 155 0.13 -2.16 -5.40
N GLY A 156 -0.06 -1.54 -4.23
CA GLY A 156 -0.62 -2.20 -3.05
C GLY A 156 -0.14 -1.58 -1.74
N SER A 157 -0.15 -2.38 -0.69
CA SER A 157 0.28 -1.93 0.65
C SER A 157 1.75 -2.23 0.96
N THR A 158 2.45 -3.00 0.10
CA THR A 158 3.75 -3.59 0.38
C THR A 158 4.89 -2.60 0.20
N ASN A 159 5.62 -2.26 1.27
CA ASN A 159 6.94 -1.64 1.15
C ASN A 159 7.95 -2.65 0.60
N PHE A 160 8.95 -2.18 -0.14
CA PHE A 160 9.97 -3.04 -0.77
C PHE A 160 11.09 -3.37 0.24
N THR A 161 10.66 -3.87 1.41
CA THR A 161 11.51 -4.19 2.54
C THR A 161 11.40 -5.66 2.91
N TYR A 162 12.44 -6.20 3.52
CA TYR A 162 12.39 -7.57 4.04
C TYR A 162 11.20 -7.78 4.98
N THR A 163 10.97 -6.82 5.88
CA THR A 163 9.81 -6.90 6.79
C THR A 163 8.48 -6.78 6.05
N GLY A 164 8.40 -5.92 5.02
CA GLY A 164 7.21 -5.70 4.20
C GLY A 164 6.80 -6.94 3.43
N THR A 165 7.76 -7.72 2.94
CA THR A 165 7.51 -8.88 2.08
C THR A 165 7.42 -10.20 2.84
N HIS A 166 8.07 -10.34 4.03
CA HIS A 166 8.20 -11.62 4.75
C HIS A 166 7.55 -11.63 6.14
N LYS A 167 7.25 -10.45 6.73
CA LYS A 167 6.77 -10.39 8.13
C LYS A 167 5.46 -9.64 8.32
N ASN A 168 5.09 -8.82 7.37
CA ASN A 168 3.89 -7.99 7.47
C ASN A 168 2.80 -8.54 6.56
N TYR A 169 1.57 -8.69 7.06
CA TYR A 169 0.43 -8.97 6.20
C TYR A 169 0.22 -7.80 5.24
N ASN A 170 0.42 -8.05 3.95
CA ASN A 170 0.36 -7.08 2.87
C ASN A 170 -0.30 -7.67 1.62
N HIS A 171 -0.64 -6.80 0.67
CA HIS A 171 -1.15 -7.19 -0.64
C HIS A 171 -0.44 -6.43 -1.76
N ILE A 172 -0.46 -7.03 -2.94
CA ILE A 172 -0.04 -6.45 -4.21
C ILE A 172 -1.13 -6.71 -5.23
N VAL A 173 -1.37 -5.74 -6.11
CA VAL A 173 -2.18 -5.90 -7.32
C VAL A 173 -1.36 -5.43 -8.52
N ILE A 174 -1.44 -6.17 -9.62
CA ILE A 174 -0.86 -5.79 -10.90
C ILE A 174 -2.00 -5.59 -11.90
N PHE A 175 -2.01 -4.42 -12.54
CA PHE A 175 -2.92 -4.12 -13.63
C PHE A 175 -2.16 -4.09 -14.96
N HIS A 176 -2.57 -4.92 -15.92
CA HIS A 176 -2.05 -4.96 -17.28
C HIS A 176 -2.92 -4.10 -18.19
N ASP A 177 -2.83 -2.79 -18.02
CA ASP A 177 -3.58 -1.81 -18.81
C ASP A 177 -2.80 -0.50 -18.96
N TYR A 178 -2.53 -0.11 -20.21
CA TYR A 178 -1.79 1.11 -20.53
C TYR A 178 -2.45 2.39 -19.98
N ARG A 179 -3.79 2.44 -19.94
CA ARG A 179 -4.52 3.62 -19.46
C ARG A 179 -4.34 3.82 -17.96
N ILE A 180 -4.30 2.71 -17.19
CA ILE A 180 -3.99 2.75 -15.75
C ILE A 180 -2.51 3.14 -15.57
N CYS A 181 -1.59 2.57 -16.35
CA CYS A 181 -0.19 2.99 -16.33
C CYS A 181 -0.05 4.50 -16.60
N ASN A 182 -0.87 5.06 -17.50
CA ASN A 182 -0.86 6.49 -17.79
C ASN A 182 -1.29 7.34 -16.59
N ALA A 183 -2.30 6.90 -15.82
CA ALA A 183 -2.71 7.61 -14.60
C ALA A 183 -1.55 7.67 -13.59
N TYR A 184 -0.92 6.53 -13.32
CA TYR A 184 0.26 6.48 -12.44
C TYR A 184 1.47 7.23 -13.01
N LYS A 185 1.61 7.29 -14.33
CA LYS A 185 2.72 8.04 -14.96
C LYS A 185 2.56 9.55 -14.79
N LEU A 186 1.35 10.06 -14.90
CA LEU A 186 1.06 11.47 -14.63
C LEU A 186 1.39 11.81 -13.18
N GLU A 187 0.93 11.03 -12.24
CA GLU A 187 1.26 11.16 -10.82
C GLU A 187 2.79 11.09 -10.58
N PHE A 188 3.47 10.12 -11.19
CA PHE A 188 4.93 9.99 -11.07
C PHE A 188 5.68 11.22 -11.58
N GLU A 189 5.27 11.82 -12.69
CA GLU A 189 5.90 13.04 -13.22
C GLU A 189 5.59 14.26 -12.35
N GLU A 190 4.40 14.35 -11.79
CA GLU A 190 4.01 15.38 -10.86
C GLU A 190 4.90 15.35 -9.61
N ILE A 191 5.02 14.19 -8.99
CA ILE A 191 5.94 13.94 -7.88
C ILE A 191 7.39 14.29 -8.28
N ARG A 192 7.86 13.84 -9.44
CA ARG A 192 9.22 14.13 -9.90
C ARG A 192 9.46 15.60 -10.22
N SER A 193 8.44 16.38 -10.54
CA SER A 193 8.53 17.82 -10.74
C SER A 193 8.65 18.60 -9.44
N GLY A 194 8.43 17.97 -8.29
CA GLY A 194 8.53 18.56 -6.96
C GLY A 194 7.19 18.90 -6.32
N ASN A 195 6.09 18.42 -6.88
CA ASN A 195 4.75 18.60 -6.33
C ASN A 195 4.42 17.43 -5.39
N PHE A 196 4.38 17.70 -4.09
CA PHE A 196 4.17 16.70 -3.05
C PHE A 196 3.07 17.12 -2.08
N GLY A 197 2.26 16.16 -1.63
CA GLY A 197 1.29 16.32 -0.56
C GLY A 197 0.35 17.51 -0.77
N ALA A 198 0.04 18.25 0.28
CA ALA A 198 -0.91 19.37 0.27
C ALA A 198 -0.51 20.56 -0.63
N LEU A 199 0.72 20.59 -1.13
CA LEU A 199 1.18 21.59 -2.11
C LEU A 199 0.99 21.10 -3.55
N ASN A 200 0.50 19.88 -3.72
CA ASN A 200 0.24 19.30 -5.01
C ASN A 200 -0.88 20.10 -5.70
N LEU A 201 -0.59 20.59 -6.87
CA LEU A 201 -1.60 21.24 -7.73
C LEU A 201 -2.21 20.13 -8.58
N ARG A 202 -3.51 20.03 -8.55
CA ARG A 202 -4.24 19.04 -9.34
C ARG A 202 -4.03 19.29 -10.83
N GLU A 203 -3.03 18.66 -11.40
CA GLU A 203 -2.75 18.69 -12.83
C GLU A 203 -3.51 17.58 -13.57
N ASN A 204 -3.95 16.57 -12.85
CA ASN A 204 -4.60 15.39 -13.39
C ASN A 204 -6.11 15.59 -13.62
N LYS A 205 -6.62 14.88 -14.61
CA LYS A 205 -8.07 14.82 -14.85
C LYS A 205 -8.75 14.04 -13.72
N ILE A 206 -10.04 14.34 -13.50
CA ILE A 206 -10.88 13.56 -12.57
C ILE A 206 -10.70 12.06 -12.82
N PRO A 207 -10.47 11.25 -11.78
CA PRO A 207 -10.25 9.82 -11.90
C PRO A 207 -11.32 9.14 -12.75
N GLY A 208 -10.89 8.48 -13.82
CA GLY A 208 -11.77 7.72 -14.70
C GLY A 208 -12.06 6.33 -14.15
N THR A 209 -13.06 5.68 -14.73
CA THR A 209 -13.27 4.24 -14.56
C THR A 209 -12.72 3.52 -15.78
N TYR A 210 -11.84 2.55 -15.53
CA TYR A 210 -11.24 1.69 -16.55
C TYR A 210 -11.97 0.35 -16.56
N ASN A 211 -12.43 -0.12 -17.71
CA ASN A 211 -12.99 -1.46 -17.83
C ASN A 211 -11.90 -2.44 -18.28
N LEU A 212 -11.61 -3.42 -17.46
CA LEU A 212 -10.68 -4.51 -17.71
C LEU A 212 -11.47 -5.81 -17.93
N ASN A 213 -11.85 -6.07 -19.19
CA ASN A 213 -12.65 -7.25 -19.56
C ASN A 213 -13.92 -7.45 -18.68
N GLY A 214 -14.68 -6.39 -18.50
CA GLY A 214 -15.91 -6.42 -17.68
C GLY A 214 -15.69 -6.08 -16.20
N VAL A 215 -14.45 -5.95 -15.73
CA VAL A 215 -14.16 -5.54 -14.35
C VAL A 215 -13.85 -4.03 -14.32
N PRO A 216 -14.69 -3.21 -13.69
CA PRO A 216 -14.41 -1.78 -13.50
C PRO A 216 -13.26 -1.60 -12.51
N VAL A 217 -12.34 -0.68 -12.83
CA VAL A 217 -11.23 -0.28 -11.95
C VAL A 217 -11.17 1.23 -11.89
N ARG A 218 -11.02 1.81 -10.71
CA ARG A 218 -10.72 3.23 -10.50
C ARG A 218 -9.42 3.36 -9.72
N ILE A 219 -8.65 4.38 -10.07
CA ILE A 219 -7.40 4.74 -9.37
C ILE A 219 -7.56 6.18 -8.89
N LEU A 220 -7.19 6.43 -7.63
CA LEU A 220 -7.21 7.75 -7.03
C LEU A 220 -5.90 7.99 -6.27
N PHE A 221 -5.47 9.24 -6.25
CA PHE A 221 -4.29 9.69 -5.52
C PHE A 221 -4.69 10.68 -4.42
N ALA A 222 -4.06 10.59 -3.27
CA ALA A 222 -4.15 11.59 -2.23
C ALA A 222 -2.94 12.52 -2.32
N PRO A 223 -3.15 13.80 -2.00
CA PRO A 223 -4.42 14.41 -1.51
C PRO A 223 -5.40 14.83 -2.59
N ASP A 224 -5.04 14.78 -3.87
CA ASP A 224 -5.73 15.39 -5.01
C ASP A 224 -7.17 14.94 -5.21
N ASP A 225 -7.39 13.64 -5.11
CA ASP A 225 -8.63 12.97 -5.50
C ASP A 225 -9.56 12.68 -4.32
N SER A 226 -9.16 13.05 -3.09
CA SER A 226 -9.92 12.78 -1.86
C SER A 226 -10.34 11.31 -1.72
N PRO A 227 -9.39 10.37 -1.58
CA PRO A 227 -9.67 8.93 -1.49
C PRO A 227 -10.66 8.54 -0.40
N GLU A 228 -10.65 9.23 0.74
CA GLU A 228 -11.61 9.01 1.84
C GLU A 228 -13.06 9.12 1.35
N LEU A 229 -13.38 10.19 0.61
CA LEU A 229 -14.73 10.37 0.07
C LEU A 229 -15.11 9.25 -0.90
N GLU A 230 -14.18 8.78 -1.72
CA GLU A 230 -14.45 7.66 -2.61
C GLU A 230 -14.70 6.36 -1.84
N ILE A 231 -13.91 6.07 -0.80
CA ILE A 231 -14.12 4.91 0.07
C ILE A 231 -15.53 4.96 0.68
N VAL A 232 -15.93 6.09 1.25
CA VAL A 232 -17.28 6.28 1.80
C VAL A 232 -18.36 6.06 0.75
N LYS A 233 -18.19 6.60 -0.46
CA LYS A 233 -19.13 6.37 -1.57
C LYS A 233 -19.27 4.88 -1.93
N GLN A 234 -18.18 4.12 -1.88
CA GLN A 234 -18.24 2.68 -2.13
C GLN A 234 -18.94 1.96 -0.96
N MET A 235 -18.65 2.34 0.28
CA MET A 235 -19.29 1.77 1.47
C MET A 235 -20.80 1.97 1.47
N LEU A 236 -21.29 3.13 1.05
CA LEU A 236 -22.73 3.42 0.96
C LEU A 236 -23.50 2.54 -0.04
N LYS A 237 -22.80 1.76 -0.87
CA LYS A 237 -23.40 0.73 -1.73
C LYS A 237 -23.56 -0.62 -1.02
N CYS A 238 -23.01 -0.77 0.18
CA CYS A 238 -23.05 -2.02 0.93
C CYS A 238 -24.48 -2.46 1.21
N SER A 239 -24.83 -3.67 0.77
CA SER A 239 -26.15 -4.27 0.95
C SER A 239 -26.19 -5.27 2.09
N ARG A 240 -25.09 -5.97 2.37
CA ARG A 240 -25.05 -7.08 3.34
C ARG A 240 -23.85 -7.04 4.26
N ARG A 241 -22.62 -7.07 3.71
CA ARG A 241 -21.41 -7.34 4.49
C ARG A 241 -20.22 -6.47 4.03
N LEU A 242 -19.47 -5.99 4.99
CA LEU A 242 -18.20 -5.29 4.78
C LEU A 242 -17.12 -5.91 5.66
N ASP A 243 -16.01 -6.30 5.04
CA ASP A 243 -14.82 -6.81 5.71
C ASP A 243 -13.64 -5.89 5.47
N PHE A 244 -12.83 -5.63 6.51
CA PHE A 244 -11.63 -4.81 6.34
C PHE A 244 -10.43 -5.34 7.12
N SER A 245 -9.25 -4.97 6.63
CA SER A 245 -7.97 -5.25 7.29
C SER A 245 -7.10 -4.01 7.15
N ILE A 246 -6.72 -3.38 8.28
CA ILE A 246 -6.16 -2.03 8.26
C ILE A 246 -5.01 -1.85 9.25
N PHE A 247 -3.92 -1.24 8.77
CA PHE A 247 -2.78 -0.90 9.61
C PHE A 247 -3.11 0.26 10.56
N THR A 248 -3.47 1.42 10.00
CA THR A 248 -3.81 2.61 10.79
C THR A 248 -5.20 3.10 10.43
N PHE A 249 -6.08 3.18 11.43
CA PHE A 249 -7.44 3.67 11.28
C PHE A 249 -7.77 4.59 12.47
N ALA A 250 -7.89 5.86 12.21
CA ALA A 250 -8.19 6.87 13.21
C ALA A 250 -9.66 7.27 13.16
N SER A 251 -10.21 7.63 14.31
CA SER A 251 -11.57 8.19 14.44
C SER A 251 -11.71 9.61 13.88
N SER A 252 -10.73 10.07 13.11
CA SER A 252 -10.75 11.37 12.43
C SER A 252 -11.11 11.27 10.94
N SER A 253 -11.43 10.06 10.45
CA SER A 253 -11.86 9.83 9.07
C SER A 253 -13.38 9.60 9.05
N GLY A 254 -14.07 10.08 8.02
CA GLY A 254 -15.52 9.80 7.86
C GLY A 254 -15.84 8.33 7.55
N ILE A 255 -14.81 7.48 7.43
CA ILE A 255 -14.94 6.04 7.16
C ILE A 255 -15.53 5.31 8.37
N ASP A 256 -15.11 5.66 9.61
CA ASP A 256 -15.64 5.04 10.83
C ASP A 256 -17.09 5.44 11.09
N ASP A 257 -17.46 6.70 10.84
CA ASP A 257 -18.85 7.16 10.91
C ASP A 257 -19.75 6.42 9.91
N ALA A 258 -19.28 6.25 8.68
CA ALA A 258 -20.01 5.49 7.66
C ALA A 258 -20.18 4.02 8.05
N MET A 259 -19.16 3.38 8.65
CA MET A 259 -19.25 2.01 9.17
C MET A 259 -20.31 1.88 10.26
N ALA A 260 -20.33 2.83 11.23
CA ALA A 260 -21.32 2.84 12.30
C ALA A 260 -22.76 2.99 11.77
N ILE A 261 -22.99 3.85 10.80
CA ILE A 261 -24.27 4.03 10.11
C ILE A 261 -24.73 2.73 9.41
N LEU A 262 -23.83 2.10 8.66
CA LEU A 262 -24.11 0.85 7.98
C LEU A 262 -24.41 -0.29 8.95
N ARG A 263 -23.69 -0.35 10.07
CA ARG A 263 -23.94 -1.33 11.13
C ARG A 263 -25.32 -1.13 11.76
N ALA A 264 -25.67 0.11 12.08
CA ALA A 264 -27.00 0.48 12.60
C ALA A 264 -28.12 0.13 11.61
N ALA A 265 -27.85 0.18 10.31
CA ALA A 265 -28.75 -0.26 9.24
C ALA A 265 -28.78 -1.80 9.04
N GLY A 266 -28.16 -2.59 9.94
CA GLY A 266 -28.22 -4.06 9.94
C GLY A 266 -27.18 -4.75 9.05
N ARG A 267 -26.17 -4.04 8.55
CA ARG A 267 -25.08 -4.65 7.76
C ARG A 267 -24.13 -5.41 8.69
N GLU A 268 -23.62 -6.54 8.20
CA GLU A 268 -22.56 -7.29 8.89
C GLU A 268 -21.23 -6.62 8.62
N ILE A 269 -20.54 -6.18 9.67
CA ILE A 269 -19.23 -5.54 9.52
C ILE A 269 -18.24 -6.20 10.47
N GLN A 270 -17.10 -6.62 9.92
CA GLN A 270 -15.98 -7.10 10.70
C GLN A 270 -14.65 -6.57 10.18
N GLY A 271 -13.66 -6.47 11.05
CA GLY A 271 -12.35 -6.04 10.63
C GLY A 271 -11.22 -6.39 11.58
N VAL A 272 -10.03 -6.39 11.00
CA VAL A 272 -8.78 -6.67 11.71
C VAL A 272 -7.93 -5.42 11.74
N PHE A 273 -7.47 -5.03 12.91
CA PHE A 273 -6.56 -3.92 13.14
C PHE A 273 -5.14 -4.41 13.45
N ASP A 274 -4.15 -3.60 13.09
CA ASP A 274 -2.81 -3.80 13.64
C ASP A 274 -2.83 -3.67 15.17
N PRO A 275 -2.24 -4.63 15.91
CA PRO A 275 -2.36 -4.64 17.38
C PRO A 275 -1.64 -3.49 18.08
N VAL A 276 -0.72 -2.79 17.42
CA VAL A 276 -0.02 -1.64 17.99
C VAL A 276 -0.78 -0.35 17.66
N GLN A 277 -1.20 -0.19 16.40
CA GLN A 277 -1.91 1.01 15.95
C GLN A 277 -3.34 1.04 16.48
N GLY A 278 -4.05 -0.08 16.44
CA GLY A 278 -5.44 -0.16 16.88
C GLY A 278 -5.67 -0.02 18.38
N LYS A 279 -4.60 -0.08 19.20
CA LYS A 279 -4.68 0.15 20.66
C LYS A 279 -4.35 1.60 21.07
N ARG A 280 -4.15 2.49 20.10
CA ARG A 280 -3.90 3.90 20.40
C ARG A 280 -5.21 4.63 20.71
N ASP A 281 -5.14 5.65 21.56
CA ASP A 281 -6.32 6.43 22.00
C ASP A 281 -7.09 7.09 20.84
N TRP A 282 -6.39 7.43 19.77
CA TRP A 282 -6.97 8.01 18.55
C TRP A 282 -7.53 6.98 17.56
N ALA A 283 -7.32 5.66 17.81
CA ALA A 283 -7.78 4.62 16.90
C ALA A 283 -9.30 4.45 16.94
N ALA A 284 -9.89 4.19 15.79
CA ALA A 284 -11.34 3.97 15.66
C ALA A 284 -11.83 2.66 16.33
N THR A 285 -10.93 1.82 16.82
CA THR A 285 -11.22 0.47 17.35
C THR A 285 -12.32 0.46 18.41
N HIS A 286 -12.17 1.29 19.45
CA HIS A 286 -13.13 1.34 20.56
C HIS A 286 -14.50 1.85 20.09
N TRP A 287 -14.50 2.88 19.26
CA TRP A 287 -15.72 3.44 18.67
C TRP A 287 -16.48 2.41 17.84
N LEU A 288 -15.79 1.73 16.94
CA LEU A 288 -16.39 0.70 16.06
C LEU A 288 -16.89 -0.50 16.86
N HIS A 289 -16.15 -0.95 17.88
CA HIS A 289 -16.59 -2.01 18.77
C HIS A 289 -17.90 -1.64 19.49
N ASN A 290 -17.97 -0.43 20.05
CA ASN A 290 -19.18 0.08 20.72
C ASN A 290 -20.37 0.25 19.78
N ALA A 291 -20.12 0.48 18.49
CA ALA A 291 -21.14 0.47 17.45
C ALA A 291 -21.61 -0.96 17.05
N GLY A 292 -21.09 -2.00 17.72
CA GLY A 292 -21.44 -3.40 17.48
C GLY A 292 -20.74 -4.05 16.28
N ILE A 293 -19.60 -3.48 15.85
CA ILE A 293 -18.76 -4.03 14.77
C ILE A 293 -17.78 -5.05 15.38
N SER A 294 -17.63 -6.20 14.73
CA SER A 294 -16.68 -7.23 15.16
C SER A 294 -15.25 -6.83 14.82
N VAL A 295 -14.45 -6.54 15.85
CA VAL A 295 -13.07 -6.08 15.72
C VAL A 295 -12.13 -7.14 16.25
N TYR A 296 -11.02 -7.39 15.53
CA TYR A 296 -10.04 -8.41 15.84
C TYR A 296 -8.62 -7.85 15.83
N PHE A 297 -7.73 -8.49 16.63
CA PHE A 297 -6.30 -8.23 16.63
C PHE A 297 -5.52 -9.53 16.37
N PRO A 298 -4.60 -9.57 15.39
CA PRO A 298 -3.74 -10.72 15.19
C PRO A 298 -2.96 -11.09 16.45
N ARG A 299 -2.96 -12.38 16.77
CA ARG A 299 -2.11 -12.89 17.83
C ARG A 299 -0.63 -12.73 17.48
N LYS A 300 0.17 -12.46 18.50
CA LYS A 300 1.62 -12.40 18.31
C LYS A 300 2.16 -13.82 18.08
N GLU A 301 2.64 -14.08 16.87
CA GLU A 301 3.27 -15.35 16.50
C GLU A 301 4.69 -15.13 15.99
N PRO A 302 5.58 -16.16 16.02
CA PRO A 302 6.92 -16.05 15.47
C PRO A 302 6.88 -15.60 14.00
N GLY A 303 7.68 -14.60 13.66
CA GLY A 303 7.74 -14.05 12.31
C GLY A 303 6.74 -12.94 12.03
N PHE A 304 5.66 -12.79 12.79
CA PHE A 304 4.70 -11.70 12.62
C PHE A 304 5.29 -10.35 13.01
N GLY A 305 5.30 -9.41 12.06
CA GLY A 305 5.71 -8.03 12.26
C GLY A 305 4.53 -7.09 12.49
N LYS A 306 3.72 -6.88 11.45
CA LYS A 306 2.58 -5.95 11.45
C LYS A 306 1.43 -6.49 10.60
N LEU A 307 0.23 -6.08 10.94
CA LEU A 307 -0.88 -6.08 9.98
C LEU A 307 -0.77 -4.79 9.16
N HIS A 308 -0.31 -4.88 7.91
CA HIS A 308 -0.03 -3.69 7.13
C HIS A 308 -0.95 -3.50 5.92
N HIS A 309 -1.98 -4.32 5.78
CA HIS A 309 -3.04 -4.10 4.79
C HIS A 309 -3.71 -2.73 4.94
N LYS A 310 -4.23 -2.21 3.84
CA LYS A 310 -5.23 -1.17 3.74
C LYS A 310 -6.24 -1.69 2.73
N LEU A 311 -7.09 -2.58 3.22
CA LEU A 311 -7.93 -3.44 2.38
C LEU A 311 -9.35 -3.47 2.92
N MET A 312 -10.32 -3.32 2.04
CA MET A 312 -11.74 -3.43 2.32
C MET A 312 -12.42 -4.24 1.22
N VAL A 313 -13.33 -5.13 1.59
CA VAL A 313 -14.18 -5.88 0.68
C VAL A 313 -15.63 -5.60 1.04
N ILE A 314 -16.40 -5.10 0.07
CA ILE A 314 -17.80 -4.72 0.26
C ILE A 314 -18.68 -5.68 -0.56
N ASP A 315 -19.59 -6.36 0.09
CA ASP A 315 -20.40 -7.43 -0.46
C ASP A 315 -19.53 -8.43 -1.25
N ASN A 316 -19.99 -8.88 -2.41
CA ASN A 316 -19.20 -9.72 -3.32
C ASN A 316 -18.73 -8.94 -4.57
N ASP A 317 -18.76 -7.61 -4.52
CA ASP A 317 -18.70 -6.80 -5.74
C ASP A 317 -17.56 -5.82 -5.77
N ILE A 318 -17.10 -5.33 -4.60
CA ILE A 318 -16.14 -4.23 -4.54
C ILE A 318 -14.95 -4.58 -3.65
N VAL A 319 -13.75 -4.29 -4.14
CA VAL A 319 -12.51 -4.32 -3.37
C VAL A 319 -11.87 -2.94 -3.40
N VAL A 320 -11.53 -2.41 -2.25
CA VAL A 320 -10.73 -1.19 -2.08
C VAL A 320 -9.41 -1.56 -1.45
N GLY A 321 -8.30 -1.10 -2.03
CA GLY A 321 -6.97 -1.34 -1.49
C GLY A 321 -5.97 -0.30 -1.97
N GLY A 322 -4.71 -0.43 -1.53
CA GLY A 322 -3.63 0.50 -1.87
C GLY A 322 -2.71 0.82 -0.70
N SER A 323 -2.14 2.01 -0.71
CA SER A 323 -1.24 2.49 0.34
C SER A 323 -1.96 3.25 1.47
N PHE A 324 -3.19 3.70 1.24
CA PHE A 324 -3.94 4.69 2.00
C PHE A 324 -4.41 4.17 3.37
N ASN A 325 -3.86 4.70 4.46
CA ASN A 325 -4.38 4.50 5.81
C ASN A 325 -5.68 5.32 6.01
N TYR A 326 -6.59 4.82 6.84
CA TYR A 326 -7.87 5.49 7.11
C TYR A 326 -7.68 6.57 8.18
N THR A 327 -7.06 7.67 7.76
CA THR A 327 -6.70 8.79 8.64
C THR A 327 -6.76 10.11 7.88
N ALA A 328 -7.12 11.21 8.55
CA ALA A 328 -7.12 12.53 7.94
C ALA A 328 -5.73 12.92 7.37
N PRO A 329 -4.58 12.66 8.04
CA PRO A 329 -3.28 12.93 7.41
C PRO A 329 -3.02 12.18 6.11
N ALA A 330 -3.53 10.96 5.96
CA ALA A 330 -3.40 10.21 4.70
C ALA A 330 -4.22 10.86 3.58
N ASN A 331 -5.38 11.45 3.90
CA ASN A 331 -6.24 12.11 2.92
C ASN A 331 -5.75 13.49 2.52
N ASP A 332 -5.17 14.26 3.47
CA ASP A 332 -4.96 15.69 3.30
C ASP A 332 -3.50 16.09 3.05
N TYR A 333 -2.55 15.22 3.40
CA TYR A 333 -1.14 15.63 3.47
C TYR A 333 -0.13 14.62 2.89
N ASN A 334 -0.45 13.32 2.92
CA ASN A 334 0.47 12.30 2.41
C ASN A 334 0.28 12.09 0.91
N ASP A 335 1.34 11.63 0.24
CA ASP A 335 1.22 11.11 -1.11
C ASP A 335 0.85 9.62 -1.04
N GLU A 336 -0.39 9.30 -1.40
CA GLU A 336 -0.96 7.96 -1.31
C GLU A 336 -1.66 7.56 -2.62
N ASN A 337 -1.94 6.27 -2.79
CA ASN A 337 -2.84 5.81 -3.84
C ASN A 337 -3.83 4.77 -3.34
N ILE A 338 -5.01 4.74 -3.96
CA ILE A 338 -5.97 3.65 -3.83
C ILE A 338 -6.39 3.13 -5.19
N PHE A 339 -6.79 1.87 -5.20
CA PHE A 339 -7.59 1.28 -6.26
C PHE A 339 -8.96 0.85 -5.72
N VAL A 340 -9.97 0.97 -6.58
CA VAL A 340 -11.30 0.39 -6.38
C VAL A 340 -11.56 -0.56 -7.53
N ILE A 341 -11.78 -1.84 -7.24
CA ILE A 341 -12.07 -2.88 -8.24
C ILE A 341 -13.50 -3.34 -8.06
N GLY A 342 -14.23 -3.40 -9.16
CA GLY A 342 -15.59 -3.91 -9.19
C GLY A 342 -16.68 -2.84 -9.02
N SER A 343 -17.91 -3.27 -9.17
CA SER A 343 -19.13 -2.46 -8.99
C SER A 343 -20.34 -3.40 -8.84
N PRO A 344 -21.31 -3.06 -7.97
CA PRO A 344 -22.53 -3.83 -7.84
C PRO A 344 -23.55 -3.56 -8.98
N TYR A 345 -23.27 -2.56 -9.83
CA TYR A 345 -24.15 -2.12 -10.91
C TYR A 345 -23.38 -1.99 -12.22
N ASP A 346 -24.09 -2.22 -13.32
CA ASP A 346 -23.59 -1.86 -14.65
C ASP A 346 -23.28 -0.36 -14.72
N LEU A 347 -22.24 -0.02 -15.43
CA LEU A 347 -21.85 1.35 -15.63
C LEU A 347 -22.47 1.90 -16.91
N PRO A 348 -22.78 3.21 -16.99
CA PRO A 348 -23.26 3.82 -18.20
C PRO A 348 -22.32 3.56 -19.39
N SER A 349 -22.88 3.41 -20.58
CA SER A 349 -22.09 3.38 -21.81
C SER A 349 -21.16 4.57 -21.89
N GLY A 350 -19.88 4.35 -22.21
CA GLY A 350 -18.83 5.37 -22.17
C GLY A 350 -18.16 5.58 -20.80
N LYS A 351 -18.67 4.97 -19.71
CA LYS A 351 -18.06 4.96 -18.37
C LYS A 351 -17.66 3.56 -17.89
N GLY A 352 -17.68 2.56 -18.77
CA GLY A 352 -17.31 1.18 -18.41
C GLY A 352 -18.25 0.14 -19.02
N GLY A 353 -19.54 0.44 -19.16
CA GLY A 353 -20.53 -0.49 -19.73
C GLY A 353 -20.89 -1.66 -18.81
N PRO A 354 -21.28 -2.82 -19.37
CA PRO A 354 -21.65 -4.00 -18.61
C PRO A 354 -20.55 -4.49 -17.68
N VAL A 355 -20.93 -4.95 -16.50
CA VAL A 355 -20.01 -5.46 -15.46
C VAL A 355 -20.07 -6.98 -15.43
N ASP A 356 -18.92 -7.64 -15.44
CA ASP A 356 -18.80 -9.06 -15.15
C ASP A 356 -18.84 -9.27 -13.63
N HIS A 357 -20.07 -9.36 -13.07
CA HIS A 357 -20.29 -9.56 -11.65
C HIS A 357 -19.68 -10.87 -11.14
N ALA A 358 -19.63 -11.92 -11.98
CA ALA A 358 -19.04 -13.19 -11.59
C ALA A 358 -17.52 -13.05 -11.41
N GLU A 359 -16.87 -12.28 -12.25
CA GLU A 359 -15.43 -12.02 -12.13
C GLU A 359 -15.11 -11.07 -10.95
N CYS A 360 -15.94 -10.04 -10.74
CA CYS A 360 -15.85 -9.18 -9.56
C CYS A 360 -15.99 -10.01 -8.27
N ALA A 361 -16.93 -10.96 -8.22
CA ALA A 361 -17.13 -11.83 -7.07
C ALA A 361 -15.92 -12.73 -6.78
N LYS A 362 -15.23 -13.23 -7.80
CA LYS A 362 -13.96 -13.99 -7.61
C LYS A 362 -12.87 -13.13 -7.00
N ILE A 363 -12.72 -11.89 -7.44
CA ILE A 363 -11.73 -10.95 -6.90
C ILE A 363 -12.07 -10.62 -5.44
N ALA A 364 -13.33 -10.31 -5.15
CA ALA A 364 -13.80 -10.04 -3.79
C ALA A 364 -13.57 -11.26 -2.87
N ALA A 365 -13.87 -12.47 -3.35
CA ALA A 365 -13.65 -13.70 -2.62
C ALA A 365 -12.17 -13.95 -2.31
N PHE A 366 -11.24 -13.66 -3.25
CA PHE A 366 -9.79 -13.78 -3.02
C PHE A 366 -9.33 -12.89 -1.86
N PHE A 367 -9.70 -11.61 -1.87
CA PHE A 367 -9.29 -10.70 -0.81
C PHE A 367 -10.01 -10.93 0.51
N ARG A 368 -11.27 -11.36 0.48
CA ARG A 368 -11.99 -11.76 1.69
C ARG A 368 -11.33 -12.98 2.34
N ALA A 369 -10.95 -13.99 1.56
CA ALA A 369 -10.23 -15.15 2.08
C ALA A 369 -8.92 -14.75 2.78
N ALA A 370 -8.20 -13.75 2.26
CA ALA A 370 -7.00 -13.22 2.91
C ALA A 370 -7.33 -12.55 4.26
N ILE A 371 -8.44 -11.79 4.34
CA ILE A 371 -8.90 -11.18 5.60
C ILE A 371 -9.35 -12.27 6.59
N ASP A 372 -10.17 -13.22 6.14
CA ASP A 372 -10.72 -14.30 6.98
C ASP A 372 -9.58 -15.18 7.54
N GLN A 373 -8.54 -15.45 6.76
CA GLN A 373 -7.33 -16.15 7.24
C GLN A 373 -6.68 -15.42 8.42
N ILE A 374 -6.57 -14.09 8.36
CA ILE A 374 -6.03 -13.30 9.46
C ILE A 374 -6.98 -13.33 10.67
N VAL A 375 -8.30 -13.25 10.47
CA VAL A 375 -9.30 -13.37 11.53
C VAL A 375 -9.15 -14.67 12.30
N THR A 376 -8.92 -15.82 11.62
CA THR A 376 -8.72 -17.13 12.29
C THR A 376 -7.50 -17.14 13.21
N LYS A 377 -6.53 -16.27 12.96
CA LYS A 377 -5.29 -16.10 13.76
C LYS A 377 -5.36 -14.92 14.73
N SER A 378 -6.52 -14.35 14.92
CA SER A 378 -6.75 -13.14 15.73
C SER A 378 -7.59 -13.44 16.96
N ASP A 379 -7.50 -12.55 17.93
CA ASP A 379 -8.37 -12.52 19.10
C ASP A 379 -9.39 -11.39 18.92
N PRO A 380 -10.66 -11.58 19.35
CA PRO A 380 -11.64 -10.50 19.35
C PRO A 380 -11.23 -9.41 20.33
N TYR A 381 -11.49 -8.16 19.95
CA TYR A 381 -11.39 -7.02 20.87
C TYR A 381 -12.50 -7.13 21.92
N GLN A 382 -12.13 -6.90 23.20
CA GLN A 382 -13.01 -6.97 24.38
C GLN A 382 -13.11 -5.62 25.07
#